data_e3eeda387dde44a09a61e403eb8b7c76
#
_entry.id   e3eeda387dde44a09a61e403eb8b7c76
#
_cell.length_a   1.000
_cell.length_b   1.000
_cell.length_c   1.000
_cell.angle_alpha   90.00
_cell.angle_beta   90.00
_cell.angle_gamma   90.00
#
_symmetry.space_group_name_H-M   'P 1'
#
loop_
_entity.id
_entity.type
_entity.pdbx_description
1 polymer ?
#
loop_
_entity_poly.entity_id
_entity_poly.type
_entity_poly.pdbx_seq_one_letter_code
_entity_poly.pdbx_strand_id
1 'polypeptide(L)'
;MTPVTDLSILSLITKATLVVQVVMLLLAAVSIASWTAIFQKGFAIKRAKRETEEFERQFWSGAELSQLYQQASNPRRKTGALERIFESGMSEFLKLRGRGDAQATLDGARRAMRAAYQREMDALESRLNFLASVGSVSPYVGLFGTVWGIMHAFTGLSNLQQANLASVAPGIAEALVATAIGLFAAIPAVVAYNRFANDIDRLANRFESFMEEFLNILQRQRA
;
A
#
# COMPACT_ATOMS: atom_id res chain seq x y z
N MET A 1 -20.64 -49.05 -13.29
CA MET A 1 -20.62 -47.57 -13.41
C MET A 1 -19.66 -47.05 -12.33
N THR A 2 -18.44 -46.71 -12.70
CA THR A 2 -17.51 -46.07 -11.79
C THR A 2 -18.03 -44.67 -11.50
N PRO A 3 -18.15 -44.25 -10.22
CA PRO A 3 -18.55 -42.89 -9.91
C PRO A 3 -17.50 -41.96 -10.51
N VAL A 4 -17.94 -41.15 -11.48
CA VAL A 4 -17.13 -40.03 -11.96
C VAL A 4 -16.93 -39.15 -10.73
N THR A 5 -15.73 -39.16 -10.17
CA THR A 5 -15.36 -38.25 -9.10
C THR A 5 -15.38 -36.86 -9.74
N ASP A 6 -16.43 -36.09 -9.42
CA ASP A 6 -16.53 -34.68 -9.81
C ASP A 6 -15.37 -33.93 -9.21
N LEU A 7 -14.32 -33.71 -10.00
CA LEU A 7 -13.14 -32.88 -9.66
C LEU A 7 -13.45 -31.39 -9.87
N SER A 8 -14.68 -30.97 -9.58
CA SER A 8 -15.00 -29.56 -9.59
C SER A 8 -14.22 -28.85 -8.45
N ILE A 9 -13.74 -27.64 -8.71
CA ILE A 9 -12.98 -26.87 -7.71
C ILE A 9 -13.78 -26.76 -6.40
N LEU A 10 -15.10 -26.62 -6.47
CA LEU A 10 -15.97 -26.56 -5.30
C LEU A 10 -15.97 -27.87 -4.50
N SER A 11 -15.98 -29.03 -5.18
CA SER A 11 -15.93 -30.34 -4.49
C SER A 11 -14.55 -30.56 -3.84
N LEU A 12 -13.46 -30.08 -4.45
CA LEU A 12 -12.12 -30.16 -3.89
C LEU A 12 -12.00 -29.30 -2.60
N ILE A 13 -12.62 -28.10 -2.58
CA ILE A 13 -12.62 -27.24 -1.40
C ILE A 13 -13.45 -27.88 -0.26
N THR A 14 -14.63 -28.43 -0.55
CA THR A 14 -15.53 -28.95 0.48
C THR A 14 -15.09 -30.30 1.06
N LYS A 15 -14.31 -31.08 0.32
CA LYS A 15 -13.81 -32.40 0.74
C LYS A 15 -12.44 -32.33 1.39
N ALA A 16 -11.73 -31.21 1.26
CA ALA A 16 -10.41 -31.00 1.85
C ALA A 16 -10.44 -31.18 3.37
N THR A 17 -9.29 -31.52 3.95
CA THR A 17 -9.16 -31.61 5.41
C THR A 17 -9.47 -30.27 6.07
N LEU A 18 -9.96 -30.29 7.30
CA LEU A 18 -10.35 -29.08 8.05
C LEU A 18 -9.22 -28.05 8.09
N VAL A 19 -7.96 -28.48 8.24
CA VAL A 19 -6.79 -27.58 8.24
C VAL A 19 -6.63 -26.90 6.89
N VAL A 20 -6.72 -27.63 5.78
CA VAL A 20 -6.63 -27.08 4.42
C VAL A 20 -7.80 -26.14 4.12
N GLN A 21 -9.01 -26.47 4.59
CA GLN A 21 -10.17 -25.57 4.46
C GLN A 21 -9.97 -24.25 5.20
N VAL A 22 -9.46 -24.29 6.44
CA VAL A 22 -9.14 -23.07 7.22
C VAL A 22 -8.08 -22.23 6.51
N VAL A 23 -7.03 -22.86 5.98
CA VAL A 23 -5.99 -22.18 5.19
C VAL A 23 -6.59 -21.50 3.96
N MET A 24 -7.41 -22.20 3.18
CA MET A 24 -8.04 -21.63 1.99
C MET A 24 -8.98 -20.47 2.33
N LEU A 25 -9.77 -20.60 3.41
CA LEU A 25 -10.68 -19.54 3.85
C LEU A 25 -9.91 -18.29 4.32
N LEU A 26 -8.84 -18.48 5.08
CA LEU A 26 -7.95 -17.39 5.52
C LEU A 26 -7.32 -16.67 4.31
N LEU A 27 -6.80 -17.42 3.36
CA LEU A 27 -6.22 -16.85 2.14
C LEU A 27 -7.25 -16.10 1.29
N ALA A 28 -8.48 -16.62 1.19
CA ALA A 28 -9.57 -15.94 0.50
C ALA A 28 -9.93 -14.61 1.19
N ALA A 29 -10.04 -14.61 2.52
CA ALA A 29 -10.30 -13.39 3.30
C ALA A 29 -9.18 -12.35 3.14
N VAL A 30 -7.91 -12.78 3.23
CA VAL A 30 -6.74 -11.92 3.00
C VAL A 30 -6.72 -11.38 1.58
N SER A 31 -7.09 -12.19 0.57
CA SER A 31 -7.19 -11.75 -0.82
C SER A 31 -8.22 -10.63 -0.99
N ILE A 32 -9.42 -10.77 -0.43
CA ILE A 32 -10.48 -9.74 -0.48
C ILE A 32 -10.00 -8.45 0.21
N ALA A 33 -9.38 -8.57 1.38
CA ALA A 33 -8.82 -7.42 2.10
C ALA A 33 -7.72 -6.73 1.28
N SER A 34 -6.86 -7.51 0.61
CA SER A 34 -5.80 -7.00 -0.26
C SER A 34 -6.36 -6.23 -1.46
N TRP A 35 -7.35 -6.75 -2.16
CA TRP A 35 -8.01 -6.03 -3.25
C TRP A 35 -8.64 -4.73 -2.78
N THR A 36 -9.30 -4.73 -1.62
CA THR A 36 -9.85 -3.51 -1.00
C THR A 36 -8.76 -2.47 -0.75
N ALA A 37 -7.62 -2.90 -0.18
CA ALA A 37 -6.47 -2.03 0.07
C ALA A 37 -5.87 -1.49 -1.25
N ILE A 38 -5.76 -2.32 -2.30
CA ILE A 38 -5.25 -1.94 -3.62
C ILE A 38 -6.11 -0.82 -4.22
N PHE A 39 -7.42 -0.97 -4.26
CA PHE A 39 -8.31 0.06 -4.83
C PHE A 39 -8.26 1.35 -4.02
N GLN A 40 -8.39 1.27 -2.69
CA GLN A 40 -8.35 2.46 -1.83
C GLN A 40 -7.03 3.22 -2.00
N LYS A 41 -5.89 2.51 -2.01
CA LYS A 41 -4.57 3.12 -2.16
C LYS A 41 -4.36 3.71 -3.54
N GLY A 42 -4.77 3.01 -4.59
CA GLY A 42 -4.70 3.51 -5.96
C GLY A 42 -5.46 4.84 -6.13
N PHE A 43 -6.66 4.94 -5.57
CA PHE A 43 -7.42 6.20 -5.59
C PHE A 43 -6.76 7.30 -4.77
N ALA A 44 -6.22 6.97 -3.59
CA ALA A 44 -5.54 7.95 -2.74
C ALA A 44 -4.29 8.53 -3.41
N ILE A 45 -3.43 7.69 -4.01
CA ILE A 45 -2.23 8.14 -4.72
C ILE A 45 -2.59 8.95 -5.97
N LYS A 46 -3.58 8.50 -6.76
CA LYS A 46 -4.03 9.25 -7.94
C LYS A 46 -4.56 10.64 -7.56
N ARG A 47 -5.27 10.71 -6.44
CA ARG A 47 -5.75 11.98 -5.89
C ARG A 47 -4.60 12.87 -5.44
N ALA A 48 -3.63 12.34 -4.67
CA ALA A 48 -2.47 13.09 -4.21
C ALA A 48 -1.65 13.65 -5.36
N LYS A 49 -1.42 12.86 -6.43
CA LYS A 49 -0.75 13.32 -7.65
C LYS A 49 -1.48 14.52 -8.28
N ARG A 50 -2.78 14.40 -8.46
CA ARG A 50 -3.59 15.47 -9.07
C ARG A 50 -3.57 16.75 -8.22
N GLU A 51 -3.75 16.63 -6.90
CA GLU A 51 -3.72 17.77 -5.98
C GLU A 51 -2.34 18.45 -5.98
N THR A 52 -1.25 17.66 -6.03
CA THR A 52 0.12 18.16 -6.14
C THR A 52 0.31 18.93 -7.44
N GLU A 53 -0.08 18.38 -8.59
CA GLU A 53 0.05 19.02 -9.90
C GLU A 53 -0.76 20.31 -10.01
N GLU A 54 -1.93 20.33 -9.41
CA GLU A 54 -2.79 21.51 -9.39
C GLU A 54 -2.18 22.64 -8.56
N PHE A 55 -1.66 22.30 -7.36
CA PHE A 55 -0.99 23.28 -6.51
C PHE A 55 0.30 23.81 -7.14
N GLU A 56 1.16 22.97 -7.72
CA GLU A 56 2.36 23.40 -8.43
C GLU A 56 2.04 24.35 -9.58
N ARG A 57 1.03 24.05 -10.38
CA ARG A 57 0.59 24.97 -11.46
C ARG A 57 0.17 26.34 -10.93
N GLN A 58 -0.58 26.37 -9.83
CA GLN A 58 -0.99 27.62 -9.19
C GLN A 58 0.21 28.38 -8.64
N PHE A 59 1.12 27.69 -7.98
CA PHE A 59 2.33 28.28 -7.40
C PHE A 59 3.24 28.89 -8.47
N TRP A 60 3.49 28.15 -9.55
CA TRP A 60 4.38 28.60 -10.64
C TRP A 60 3.71 29.57 -11.65
N SER A 61 2.41 29.78 -11.57
CA SER A 61 1.73 30.79 -12.40
C SER A 61 2.01 32.23 -11.97
N GLY A 62 2.78 32.45 -10.91
CA GLY A 62 3.06 33.78 -10.36
C GLY A 62 2.00 34.27 -9.39
N ALA A 63 1.16 33.38 -8.84
CA ALA A 63 0.20 33.73 -7.82
C ALA A 63 0.90 34.30 -6.58
N GLU A 64 0.28 35.31 -5.95
CA GLU A 64 0.82 35.95 -4.76
C GLU A 64 0.87 34.95 -3.58
N LEU A 65 2.03 34.79 -2.95
CA LEU A 65 2.24 33.82 -1.85
C LEU A 65 1.26 34.04 -0.68
N SER A 66 0.88 35.28 -0.42
CA SER A 66 -0.10 35.62 0.61
C SER A 66 -1.49 35.07 0.30
N GLN A 67 -1.92 35.11 -0.97
CA GLN A 67 -3.21 34.55 -1.41
C GLN A 67 -3.20 33.01 -1.35
N LEU A 68 -2.11 32.38 -1.81
CA LEU A 68 -1.93 30.93 -1.70
C LEU A 68 -1.96 30.46 -0.25
N TYR A 69 -1.30 31.22 0.63
CA TYR A 69 -1.28 30.91 2.06
C TYR A 69 -2.70 31.03 2.68
N GLN A 70 -3.44 32.08 2.38
CA GLN A 70 -4.82 32.23 2.86
C GLN A 70 -5.73 31.09 2.37
N GLN A 71 -5.53 30.64 1.14
CA GLN A 71 -6.29 29.51 0.59
C GLN A 71 -5.90 28.19 1.29
N ALA A 72 -4.60 27.95 1.50
CA ALA A 72 -4.08 26.77 2.17
C ALA A 72 -4.49 26.70 3.65
N SER A 73 -4.56 27.84 4.33
CA SER A 73 -4.94 27.94 5.74
C SER A 73 -6.45 27.89 5.99
N ASN A 74 -7.28 27.78 4.94
CA ASN A 74 -8.73 27.75 5.10
C ASN A 74 -9.21 26.37 5.61
N PRO A 75 -9.74 26.25 6.84
CA PRO A 75 -10.14 24.98 7.42
C PRO A 75 -11.35 24.31 6.73
N ARG A 76 -12.09 25.06 5.89
CA ARG A 76 -13.23 24.53 5.14
C ARG A 76 -12.82 23.86 3.83
N ARG A 77 -11.58 24.06 3.40
CA ARG A 77 -11.05 23.49 2.16
C ARG A 77 -10.24 22.23 2.44
N LYS A 78 -10.43 21.19 1.64
CA LYS A 78 -9.54 20.01 1.66
C LYS A 78 -8.27 20.38 0.88
N THR A 79 -7.15 20.48 1.59
CA THR A 79 -5.84 20.80 1.03
C THR A 79 -5.07 19.53 0.66
N GLY A 80 -4.29 19.60 -0.40
CA GLY A 80 -3.37 18.53 -0.82
C GLY A 80 -2.13 18.45 0.09
N ALA A 81 -1.36 17.37 -0.05
CA ALA A 81 -0.14 17.15 0.74
C ALA A 81 0.88 18.28 0.55
N LEU A 82 1.19 18.64 -0.70
CA LEU A 82 2.15 19.70 -1.01
C LEU A 82 1.68 21.08 -0.50
N GLU A 83 0.38 21.35 -0.57
CA GLU A 83 -0.24 22.58 -0.07
C GLU A 83 -0.09 22.70 1.46
N ARG A 84 -0.22 21.58 2.22
CA ARG A 84 0.02 21.56 3.68
C ARG A 84 1.50 21.75 4.03
N ILE A 85 2.42 21.22 3.23
CA ILE A 85 3.85 21.44 3.39
C ILE A 85 4.16 22.93 3.18
N PHE A 86 3.65 23.53 2.12
CA PHE A 86 3.76 24.97 1.84
C PHE A 86 3.21 25.81 2.99
N GLU A 87 1.99 25.53 3.44
CA GLU A 87 1.32 26.25 4.53
C GLU A 87 2.15 26.21 5.81
N SER A 88 2.69 25.04 6.18
CA SER A 88 3.52 24.89 7.37
C SER A 88 4.80 25.74 7.30
N GLY A 89 5.46 25.76 6.14
CA GLY A 89 6.66 26.59 5.93
C GLY A 89 6.36 28.08 5.96
N MET A 90 5.30 28.50 5.26
CA MET A 90 4.90 29.91 5.20
C MET A 90 4.42 30.42 6.56
N SER A 91 3.64 29.62 7.31
CA SER A 91 3.20 29.96 8.65
C SER A 91 4.38 30.26 9.58
N GLU A 92 5.39 29.36 9.59
CA GLU A 92 6.57 29.54 10.44
C GLU A 92 7.44 30.71 9.98
N PHE A 93 7.60 30.90 8.68
CA PHE A 93 8.28 32.05 8.12
C PHE A 93 7.65 33.36 8.57
N LEU A 94 6.33 33.49 8.49
CA LEU A 94 5.62 34.71 8.91
C LEU A 94 5.74 34.97 10.40
N LYS A 95 5.71 33.92 11.25
CA LYS A 95 5.89 34.07 12.70
C LYS A 95 7.28 34.58 13.09
N LEU A 96 8.31 34.16 12.35
CA LEU A 96 9.70 34.51 12.66
C LEU A 96 10.20 35.75 11.94
N ARG A 97 9.49 36.25 10.92
CA ARG A 97 9.90 37.39 10.06
C ARG A 97 10.18 38.71 10.82
N GLY A 98 9.75 38.85 12.06
CA GLY A 98 10.02 40.06 12.87
C GLY A 98 11.06 39.90 13.98
N ARG A 99 11.65 38.71 14.14
CA ARG A 99 12.47 38.37 15.31
C ARG A 99 13.97 38.33 15.11
N GLY A 100 14.52 38.99 14.06
CA GLY A 100 15.95 39.39 13.95
C GLY A 100 16.76 38.58 12.92
N ASP A 101 17.05 37.31 13.11
CA ASP A 101 17.99 36.58 12.26
C ASP A 101 17.33 36.01 11.01
N ALA A 102 17.83 36.37 9.82
CA ALA A 102 17.37 35.91 8.53
C ALA A 102 17.54 34.39 8.38
N GLN A 103 18.72 33.92 8.81
CA GLN A 103 19.06 32.50 8.72
C GLN A 103 18.18 31.64 9.65
N ALA A 104 17.99 32.07 10.88
CA ALA A 104 17.13 31.39 11.85
C ALA A 104 15.65 31.28 11.36
N THR A 105 15.19 32.29 10.62
CA THR A 105 13.83 32.29 10.03
C THR A 105 13.70 31.26 8.91
N LEU A 106 14.67 31.18 8.00
CA LEU A 106 14.68 30.19 6.91
C LEU A 106 14.83 28.76 7.46
N ASP A 107 15.70 28.58 8.46
CA ASP A 107 15.87 27.28 9.13
C ASP A 107 14.60 26.84 9.87
N GLY A 108 13.86 27.80 10.46
CA GLY A 108 12.55 27.56 11.05
C GLY A 108 11.53 27.07 10.03
N ALA A 109 11.41 27.77 8.90
CA ALA A 109 10.53 27.39 7.81
C ALA A 109 10.90 26.01 7.24
N ARG A 110 12.19 25.73 7.03
CA ARG A 110 12.70 24.42 6.58
C ARG A 110 12.30 23.31 7.53
N ARG A 111 12.50 23.47 8.84
CA ARG A 111 12.11 22.47 9.84
C ARG A 111 10.60 22.24 9.87
N ALA A 112 9.80 23.28 9.75
CA ALA A 112 8.34 23.18 9.72
C ALA A 112 7.85 22.39 8.48
N MET A 113 8.41 22.71 7.29
CA MET A 113 8.10 21.97 6.06
C MET A 113 8.52 20.51 6.16
N ARG A 114 9.72 20.23 6.70
CA ARG A 114 10.21 18.86 6.85
C ARG A 114 9.33 18.04 7.80
N ALA A 115 8.87 18.63 8.89
CA ALA A 115 7.92 17.98 9.80
C ALA A 115 6.56 17.71 9.15
N ALA A 116 6.07 18.62 8.31
CA ALA A 116 4.85 18.41 7.53
C ALA A 116 5.06 17.32 6.47
N TYR A 117 6.16 17.35 5.73
CA TYR A 117 6.55 16.34 4.75
C TYR A 117 6.55 14.93 5.36
N GLN A 118 7.17 14.73 6.52
CA GLN A 118 7.19 13.43 7.18
C GLN A 118 5.76 12.91 7.47
N ARG A 119 4.89 13.77 7.99
CA ARG A 119 3.48 13.39 8.25
C ARG A 119 2.73 13.00 6.98
N GLU A 120 3.00 13.72 5.88
CA GLU A 120 2.38 13.40 4.58
C GLU A 120 2.92 12.09 4.00
N MET A 121 4.21 11.84 4.14
CA MET A 121 4.82 10.57 3.72
C MET A 121 4.27 9.39 4.53
N ASP A 122 4.18 9.50 5.86
CA ASP A 122 3.58 8.47 6.72
C ASP A 122 2.15 8.14 6.29
N ALA A 123 1.37 9.16 5.93
CA ALA A 123 0.00 8.97 5.42
C ALA A 123 -0.02 8.28 4.05
N LEU A 124 0.90 8.67 3.14
CA LEU A 124 1.03 8.08 1.81
C LEU A 124 1.55 6.64 1.87
N GLU A 125 2.40 6.28 2.81
CA GLU A 125 2.95 4.92 2.98
C GLU A 125 2.00 4.00 3.76
N SER A 126 1.00 4.56 4.44
CA SER A 126 0.04 3.77 5.21
C SER A 126 -0.51 2.59 4.40
N ARG A 127 -0.64 1.40 5.01
CA ARG A 127 -1.12 0.14 4.39
C ARG A 127 -0.23 -0.48 3.31
N LEU A 128 0.90 0.13 2.91
CA LEU A 128 1.86 -0.53 2.02
C LEU A 128 2.43 -1.79 2.67
N ASN A 129 2.75 -1.74 3.96
CA ASN A 129 3.25 -2.88 4.72
C ASN A 129 2.28 -4.07 4.73
N PHE A 130 0.97 -3.80 4.71
CA PHE A 130 -0.04 -4.86 4.59
C PHE A 130 0.07 -5.56 3.23
N LEU A 131 0.17 -4.83 2.12
CA LEU A 131 0.32 -5.40 0.78
C LEU A 131 1.64 -6.17 0.65
N ALA A 132 2.74 -5.64 1.21
CA ALA A 132 4.03 -6.33 1.25
C ALA A 132 3.92 -7.66 2.01
N SER A 133 3.26 -7.66 3.18
CA SER A 133 3.05 -8.87 3.99
C SER A 133 2.17 -9.89 3.26
N VAL A 134 1.08 -9.47 2.64
CA VAL A 134 0.23 -10.38 1.83
C VAL A 134 1.04 -11.00 0.71
N GLY A 135 1.82 -10.19 -0.01
CA GLY A 135 2.64 -10.65 -1.12
C GLY A 135 3.71 -11.65 -0.74
N SER A 136 4.36 -11.43 0.41
CA SER A 136 5.46 -12.29 0.88
C SER A 136 4.99 -13.51 1.66
N VAL A 137 3.90 -13.44 2.41
CA VAL A 137 3.46 -14.51 3.34
C VAL A 137 2.45 -15.46 2.71
N SER A 138 1.52 -14.95 1.87
CA SER A 138 0.44 -15.79 1.33
C SER A 138 0.91 -17.02 0.54
N PRO A 139 2.01 -16.99 -0.24
CA PRO A 139 2.53 -18.18 -0.91
C PRO A 139 2.96 -19.27 0.08
N TYR A 140 3.57 -18.89 1.19
CA TYR A 140 4.02 -19.84 2.22
C TYR A 140 2.86 -20.44 2.98
N VAL A 141 1.80 -19.67 3.24
CA VAL A 141 0.56 -20.19 3.84
C VAL A 141 -0.12 -21.18 2.89
N GLY A 142 -0.15 -20.89 1.59
CA GLY A 142 -0.63 -21.82 0.57
C GLY A 142 0.21 -23.10 0.52
N LEU A 143 1.54 -22.96 0.53
CA LEU A 143 2.47 -24.08 0.56
C LEU A 143 2.28 -24.96 1.82
N PHE A 144 2.07 -24.33 3.00
CA PHE A 144 1.73 -25.06 4.21
C PHE A 144 0.48 -25.92 4.01
N GLY A 145 -0.57 -25.36 3.40
CA GLY A 145 -1.79 -26.11 3.06
C GLY A 145 -1.51 -27.33 2.15
N THR A 146 -0.61 -27.16 1.17
CA THR A 146 -0.20 -28.25 0.27
C THR A 146 0.55 -29.35 1.03
N VAL A 147 1.54 -29.01 1.83
CA VAL A 147 2.33 -29.96 2.61
C VAL A 147 1.43 -30.74 3.56
N TRP A 148 0.52 -30.05 4.26
CA TRP A 148 -0.42 -30.69 5.17
C TRP A 148 -1.38 -31.63 4.45
N GLY A 149 -1.97 -31.21 3.33
CA GLY A 149 -2.93 -32.02 2.57
C GLY A 149 -2.28 -33.27 1.96
N ILE A 150 -1.08 -33.15 1.39
CA ILE A 150 -0.31 -34.27 0.86
C ILE A 150 0.06 -35.24 1.99
N MET A 151 0.56 -34.74 3.11
CA MET A 151 0.88 -35.55 4.28
C MET A 151 -0.35 -36.37 4.74
N HIS A 152 -1.51 -35.73 4.83
CA HIS A 152 -2.76 -36.37 5.22
C HIS A 152 -3.22 -37.44 4.21
N ALA A 153 -3.08 -37.15 2.90
CA ALA A 153 -3.41 -38.13 1.86
C ALA A 153 -2.54 -39.39 1.96
N PHE A 154 -1.25 -39.24 2.22
CA PHE A 154 -0.33 -40.37 2.40
C PHE A 154 -0.52 -41.13 3.71
N THR A 155 -0.83 -40.45 4.82
CA THR A 155 -1.14 -41.13 6.08
C THR A 155 -2.38 -42.02 5.99
N GLY A 156 -3.38 -41.61 5.18
CA GLY A 156 -4.53 -42.41 4.87
C GLY A 156 -4.19 -43.75 4.14
N LEU A 157 -3.11 -43.77 3.36
CA LEU A 157 -2.64 -44.96 2.63
C LEU A 157 -2.07 -46.06 3.54
N SER A 158 -1.51 -45.67 4.67
CA SER A 158 -0.84 -46.64 5.61
C SER A 158 -1.84 -47.64 6.17
N ASN A 159 -3.12 -47.38 6.11
CA ASN A 159 -4.20 -48.23 6.62
C ASN A 159 -4.83 -49.14 5.56
N LEU A 160 -4.39 -49.08 4.30
CA LEU A 160 -4.94 -49.84 3.19
C LEU A 160 -4.03 -51.01 2.85
N GLN A 161 -4.63 -52.23 2.70
CA GLN A 161 -3.88 -53.46 2.33
C GLN A 161 -3.31 -53.42 0.90
N GLN A 162 -3.87 -52.55 0.03
CA GLN A 162 -3.35 -52.30 -1.32
C GLN A 162 -3.29 -50.78 -1.56
N ALA A 163 -2.09 -50.27 -1.64
CA ALA A 163 -1.84 -48.87 -1.98
C ALA A 163 -2.15 -48.64 -3.49
N ASN A 164 -3.16 -47.79 -3.78
CA ASN A 164 -3.48 -47.37 -5.15
C ASN A 164 -3.37 -45.85 -5.29
N LEU A 165 -2.72 -45.41 -6.35
CA LEU A 165 -2.54 -44.00 -6.64
C LEU A 165 -3.89 -43.25 -6.77
N ALA A 166 -4.91 -43.93 -7.23
CA ALA A 166 -6.28 -43.38 -7.34
C ALA A 166 -6.90 -42.98 -5.98
N SER A 167 -6.42 -43.55 -4.85
CA SER A 167 -6.92 -43.19 -3.52
C SER A 167 -6.31 -41.92 -2.95
N VAL A 168 -5.13 -41.50 -3.38
CA VAL A 168 -4.45 -40.27 -2.90
C VAL A 168 -4.59 -39.08 -3.87
N ALA A 169 -4.87 -39.35 -5.15
CA ALA A 169 -4.98 -38.31 -6.18
C ALA A 169 -5.95 -37.17 -5.82
N PRO A 170 -7.15 -37.42 -5.25
CA PRO A 170 -8.05 -36.33 -4.84
C PRO A 170 -7.43 -35.46 -3.75
N GLY A 171 -6.84 -36.04 -2.70
CA GLY A 171 -6.22 -35.29 -1.61
C GLY A 171 -5.00 -34.46 -2.04
N ILE A 172 -4.25 -34.95 -3.02
CA ILE A 172 -3.17 -34.17 -3.65
C ILE A 172 -3.75 -33.00 -4.45
N ALA A 173 -4.80 -33.23 -5.21
CA ALA A 173 -5.47 -32.17 -5.99
C ALA A 173 -6.05 -31.07 -5.08
N GLU A 174 -6.70 -31.44 -3.98
CA GLU A 174 -7.22 -30.53 -2.95
C GLU A 174 -6.09 -29.68 -2.34
N ALA A 175 -4.95 -30.30 -2.01
CA ALA A 175 -3.80 -29.62 -1.46
C ALA A 175 -3.25 -28.56 -2.44
N LEU A 176 -3.12 -28.88 -3.73
CA LEU A 176 -2.61 -27.94 -4.75
C LEU A 176 -3.51 -26.71 -4.93
N VAL A 177 -4.81 -26.81 -4.69
CA VAL A 177 -5.74 -25.67 -4.71
C VAL A 177 -5.36 -24.64 -3.65
N ALA A 178 -4.93 -25.06 -2.46
CA ALA A 178 -4.51 -24.13 -1.42
C ALA A 178 -3.30 -23.25 -1.86
N THR A 179 -2.30 -23.86 -2.52
CA THR A 179 -1.19 -23.07 -3.08
C THR A 179 -1.63 -22.13 -4.19
N ALA A 180 -2.51 -22.57 -5.07
CA ALA A 180 -3.04 -21.72 -6.14
C ALA A 180 -3.77 -20.50 -5.56
N ILE A 181 -4.58 -20.65 -4.52
CA ILE A 181 -5.26 -19.54 -3.82
C ILE A 181 -4.21 -18.61 -3.16
N GLY A 182 -3.16 -19.15 -2.53
CA GLY A 182 -2.07 -18.38 -1.93
C GLY A 182 -1.35 -17.50 -2.94
N LEU A 183 -1.05 -18.05 -4.12
CA LEU A 183 -0.44 -17.30 -5.24
C LEU A 183 -1.40 -16.25 -5.81
N PHE A 184 -2.67 -16.59 -5.95
CA PHE A 184 -3.70 -15.66 -6.42
C PHE A 184 -3.86 -14.45 -5.50
N ALA A 185 -3.70 -14.63 -4.18
CA ALA A 185 -3.71 -13.53 -3.21
C ALA A 185 -2.41 -12.70 -3.28
N ALA A 186 -1.26 -13.37 -3.44
CA ALA A 186 0.06 -12.72 -3.36
C ALA A 186 0.40 -11.89 -4.60
N ILE A 187 0.17 -12.40 -5.80
CA ILE A 187 0.63 -11.77 -7.05
C ILE A 187 0.08 -10.34 -7.21
N PRO A 188 -1.23 -10.09 -7.08
CA PRO A 188 -1.77 -8.72 -7.18
C PRO A 188 -1.22 -7.80 -6.09
N ALA A 189 -1.01 -8.32 -4.87
CA ALA A 189 -0.49 -7.55 -3.75
C ALA A 189 0.94 -7.07 -4.01
N VAL A 190 1.83 -7.94 -4.49
CA VAL A 190 3.22 -7.59 -4.85
C VAL A 190 3.26 -6.57 -5.98
N VAL A 191 2.49 -6.79 -7.04
CA VAL A 191 2.45 -5.87 -8.19
C VAL A 191 1.96 -4.49 -7.75
N ALA A 192 0.89 -4.45 -6.94
CA ALA A 192 0.35 -3.20 -6.42
C ALA A 192 1.33 -2.50 -5.48
N TYR A 193 1.95 -3.23 -4.55
CA TYR A 193 2.97 -2.70 -3.64
C TYR A 193 4.10 -2.02 -4.42
N ASN A 194 4.72 -2.72 -5.36
CA ASN A 194 5.84 -2.18 -6.14
C ASN A 194 5.44 -0.92 -6.92
N ARG A 195 4.24 -0.92 -7.53
CA ARG A 195 3.74 0.24 -8.25
C ARG A 195 3.51 1.43 -7.32
N PHE A 196 2.87 1.20 -6.18
CA PHE A 196 2.53 2.28 -5.23
C PHE A 196 3.77 2.83 -4.54
N ALA A 197 4.75 1.99 -4.19
CA ALA A 197 6.04 2.44 -3.66
C ALA A 197 6.72 3.40 -4.63
N ASN A 198 6.88 3.01 -5.90
CA ASN A 198 7.46 3.88 -6.92
C ASN A 198 6.68 5.19 -7.13
N ASP A 199 5.35 5.14 -7.04
CA ASP A 199 4.52 6.34 -7.19
C ASP A 199 4.67 7.29 -6.00
N ILE A 200 4.84 6.76 -4.79
CA ILE A 200 5.09 7.53 -3.57
C ILE A 200 6.48 8.14 -3.59
N ASP A 201 7.51 7.39 -3.99
CA ASP A 201 8.87 7.90 -4.14
C ASP A 201 8.95 9.10 -5.11
N ARG A 202 8.19 9.05 -6.21
CA ARG A 202 8.09 10.17 -7.15
C ARG A 202 7.43 11.40 -6.52
N LEU A 203 6.40 11.21 -5.69
CA LEU A 203 5.77 12.30 -4.94
C LEU A 203 6.73 12.88 -3.90
N ALA A 204 7.46 12.02 -3.18
CA ALA A 204 8.48 12.42 -2.20
C ALA A 204 9.52 13.35 -2.83
N ASN A 205 10.10 12.92 -3.95
CA ASN A 205 11.10 13.73 -4.68
C ASN A 205 10.53 15.09 -5.15
N ARG A 206 9.27 15.12 -5.59
CA ARG A 206 8.59 16.39 -5.97
C ARG A 206 8.41 17.30 -4.76
N PHE A 207 8.00 16.76 -3.62
CA PHE A 207 7.85 17.54 -2.40
C PHE A 207 9.19 18.12 -1.92
N GLU A 208 10.26 17.32 -1.95
CA GLU A 208 11.60 17.79 -1.59
C GLU A 208 12.11 18.88 -2.53
N SER A 209 11.97 18.70 -3.85
CA SER A 209 12.33 19.72 -4.82
C SER A 209 11.57 21.02 -4.58
N PHE A 210 10.26 20.93 -4.39
CA PHE A 210 9.42 22.08 -4.08
C PHE A 210 9.86 22.80 -2.80
N MET A 211 10.19 22.08 -1.72
CA MET A 211 10.62 22.67 -0.47
C MET A 211 11.91 23.50 -0.65
N GLU A 212 12.90 22.98 -1.39
CA GLU A 212 14.15 23.70 -1.65
C GLU A 212 13.93 24.93 -2.55
N GLU A 213 13.11 24.82 -3.58
CA GLU A 213 12.75 25.94 -4.47
C GLU A 213 11.98 27.03 -3.71
N PHE A 214 11.04 26.64 -2.85
CA PHE A 214 10.30 27.56 -2.02
C PHE A 214 11.18 28.28 -1.01
N LEU A 215 12.15 27.61 -0.38
CA LEU A 215 13.14 28.24 0.48
C LEU A 215 13.98 29.28 -0.26
N ASN A 216 14.39 29.01 -1.49
CA ASN A 216 15.10 29.96 -2.33
C ASN A 216 14.26 31.23 -2.62
N ILE A 217 12.95 31.06 -2.82
CA ILE A 217 12.03 32.20 -3.02
C ILE A 217 11.92 33.01 -1.72
N LEU A 218 11.74 32.37 -0.57
CA LEU A 218 11.67 33.05 0.73
C LEU A 218 12.96 33.82 1.04
N GLN A 219 14.11 33.27 0.68
CA GLN A 219 15.41 33.95 0.82
C GLN A 219 15.46 35.24 -0.01
N ARG A 220 15.03 35.21 -1.26
CA ARG A 220 14.99 36.38 -2.16
C ARG A 220 14.01 37.47 -1.72
N GLN A 221 12.89 37.12 -1.12
CA GLN A 221 11.92 38.08 -0.63
C GLN A 221 12.38 38.88 0.59
N ARG A 222 13.48 38.46 1.21
CA ARG A 222 14.07 39.07 2.39
C ARG A 222 15.32 39.92 2.09
N ALA A 223 15.96 39.69 0.94
CA ALA A 223 17.03 40.50 0.42
C ALA A 223 16.51 41.83 -0.12
#